data_6ad57e421c08e87ea556ed8cb4f50000
#
_entry.id   6ad57e421c08e87ea556ed8cb4f50000
#
_cell.length_a   1.000
_cell.length_b   1.000
_cell.length_c   1.000
_cell.angle_alpha   90.00
_cell.angle_beta   90.00
_cell.angle_gamma   90.00
#
_symmetry.space_group_name_H-M   'P 1'
#
loop_
_entity.id
_entity.type
_entity.pdbx_description
1 polymer ?
#
loop_
_entity_poly.entity_id
_entity_poly.type
_entity_poly.pdbx_seq_one_letter_code
_entity_poly.pdbx_strand_id
1 'polypeptide(L)'
;MKRAASLAVLVLAACGYHLAGTGTTVPAGARTIRIELFTNHTRETGLEVRLHRAVEDEFRRQGTLQVVIEGDADLVLSGTIRRFTSVPVAFSATDEAVQYQGIMQVSLRLTERESGHLLFENKLLQESQDFGAVSGVVISSSPHFQRGTIDARDLPDLTNVQIGEARRREAQGDLIELLARDIYLQTMEGF
;
A
#
# COMPACT_ATOMS: atom_id res chain seq x y z
N MET A 1 -6.08 37.91 -38.56
CA MET A 1 -6.25 36.50 -38.17
C MET A 1 -4.96 35.86 -37.64
N LYS A 2 -3.75 36.12 -38.16
CA LYS A 2 -2.48 35.54 -37.67
C LYS A 2 -2.09 35.94 -36.24
N ARG A 3 -2.46 37.16 -35.80
CA ARG A 3 -2.14 37.66 -34.43
C ARG A 3 -3.01 37.07 -33.32
N ALA A 4 -4.25 36.65 -33.63
CA ALA A 4 -5.16 35.99 -32.69
C ALA A 4 -4.73 34.53 -32.43
N ALA A 5 -4.19 33.84 -33.44
CA ALA A 5 -3.68 32.48 -33.29
C ALA A 5 -2.43 32.40 -32.38
N SER A 6 -1.54 33.42 -32.45
CA SER A 6 -0.36 33.51 -31.59
C SER A 6 -0.71 33.73 -30.11
N LEU A 7 -1.79 34.48 -29.85
CA LEU A 7 -2.23 34.72 -28.46
C LEU A 7 -2.86 33.48 -27.83
N ALA A 8 -3.58 32.65 -28.62
CA ALA A 8 -4.20 31.43 -28.19
C ALA A 8 -3.14 30.35 -27.79
N VAL A 9 -2.02 30.30 -28.52
CA VAL A 9 -0.90 29.37 -28.20
C VAL A 9 -0.20 29.76 -26.88
N LEU A 10 -0.10 31.05 -26.60
CA LEU A 10 0.53 31.56 -25.37
C LEU A 10 -0.30 31.24 -24.12
N VAL A 11 -1.63 31.26 -24.23
CA VAL A 11 -2.53 30.92 -23.10
C VAL A 11 -2.53 29.45 -22.77
N LEU A 12 -2.32 28.57 -23.74
CA LEU A 12 -2.20 27.12 -23.51
C LEU A 12 -0.89 26.73 -22.79
N ALA A 13 0.17 27.51 -22.95
CA ALA A 13 1.44 27.31 -22.24
C ALA A 13 1.40 27.80 -20.78
N ALA A 14 0.43 28.64 -20.39
CA ALA A 14 0.29 29.17 -19.03
C ALA A 14 -0.56 28.28 -18.10
N CYS A 15 -1.27 27.29 -18.62
CA CYS A 15 -1.89 26.25 -17.81
C CYS A 15 -0.78 25.29 -17.41
N GLY A 16 -0.20 25.43 -16.22
CA GLY A 16 0.90 24.65 -15.66
C GLY A 16 0.66 23.11 -15.60
N TYR A 17 0.28 22.53 -16.72
CA TYR A 17 0.28 21.08 -16.91
C TYR A 17 1.73 20.63 -17.07
N HIS A 18 2.35 20.19 -15.98
CA HIS A 18 3.51 19.32 -16.09
C HIS A 18 3.05 17.99 -16.67
N LEU A 19 3.62 17.60 -17.81
CA LEU A 19 3.48 16.23 -18.30
C LEU A 19 4.10 15.33 -17.23
N ALA A 20 3.25 14.62 -16.49
CA ALA A 20 3.68 13.49 -15.66
C ALA A 20 4.42 12.50 -16.57
N GLY A 21 5.65 12.11 -16.18
CA GLY A 21 6.43 11.12 -16.93
C GLY A 21 7.65 11.63 -17.72
N THR A 22 8.08 12.90 -17.55
CA THR A 22 9.33 13.37 -18.19
C THR A 22 10.57 13.29 -17.29
N GLY A 23 10.43 12.91 -16.02
CA GLY A 23 11.52 12.68 -15.08
C GLY A 23 11.57 11.19 -14.71
N THR A 24 12.56 10.44 -15.18
CA THR A 24 12.85 9.13 -14.63
C THR A 24 13.80 9.30 -13.45
N THR A 25 13.37 8.84 -12.26
CA THR A 25 14.24 8.78 -11.07
C THR A 25 15.39 7.80 -11.29
N VAL A 26 15.16 6.83 -12.17
CA VAL A 26 16.09 5.77 -12.50
C VAL A 26 17.15 6.28 -13.47
N PRO A 27 18.47 6.17 -13.17
CA PRO A 27 19.55 6.51 -14.09
C PRO A 27 19.44 5.72 -15.40
N ALA A 28 19.76 6.37 -16.54
CA ALA A 28 19.62 5.78 -17.87
C ALA A 28 20.42 4.46 -18.09
N GLY A 29 21.38 4.16 -17.22
CA GLY A 29 22.22 2.94 -17.29
C GLY A 29 21.72 1.81 -16.40
N ALA A 30 20.82 2.06 -15.45
CA ALA A 30 20.36 1.06 -14.49
C ALA A 30 19.43 0.05 -15.18
N ARG A 31 19.67 -1.23 -14.96
CA ARG A 31 18.92 -2.36 -15.53
C ARG A 31 18.38 -3.31 -14.47
N THR A 32 18.99 -3.29 -13.30
CA THR A 32 18.69 -4.23 -12.21
C THR A 32 18.31 -3.51 -10.94
N ILE A 33 17.37 -4.09 -10.20
CA ILE A 33 16.93 -3.59 -8.90
C ILE A 33 16.88 -4.73 -7.89
N ARG A 34 17.39 -4.48 -6.68
CA ARG A 34 17.17 -5.33 -5.53
C ARG A 34 16.18 -4.64 -4.60
N ILE A 35 15.14 -5.36 -4.22
CA ILE A 35 14.15 -4.92 -3.26
C ILE A 35 14.52 -5.56 -1.93
N GLU A 36 14.81 -4.74 -0.92
CA GLU A 36 15.09 -5.24 0.41
C GLU A 36 13.81 -5.60 1.15
N LEU A 37 13.89 -6.56 2.08
CA LEU A 37 12.77 -6.86 2.95
C LEU A 37 12.40 -5.61 3.76
N PHE A 38 11.14 -5.23 3.71
CA PHE A 38 10.65 -4.04 4.42
C PHE A 38 10.79 -4.19 5.93
N THR A 39 11.21 -3.13 6.62
CA THR A 39 11.17 -3.10 8.08
C THR A 39 9.72 -2.91 8.53
N ASN A 40 9.25 -3.72 9.48
CA ASN A 40 7.87 -3.63 9.98
C ASN A 40 7.84 -3.05 11.40
N HIS A 41 7.30 -1.85 11.55
CA HIS A 41 7.09 -1.18 12.84
C HIS A 41 5.64 -1.31 13.34
N THR A 42 4.83 -2.14 12.71
CA THR A 42 3.44 -2.38 13.12
C THR A 42 3.33 -3.60 14.05
N ARG A 43 2.13 -3.82 14.58
CA ARG A 43 1.82 -5.03 15.38
C ARG A 43 1.37 -6.22 14.53
N GLU A 44 1.17 -6.02 13.22
CA GLU A 44 0.72 -7.05 12.29
C GLU A 44 1.94 -7.80 11.75
N THR A 45 2.14 -9.02 12.19
CA THR A 45 3.26 -9.87 11.75
C THR A 45 3.07 -10.34 10.31
N GLY A 46 4.16 -10.39 9.54
CA GLY A 46 4.17 -10.90 8.17
C GLY A 46 3.76 -9.89 7.10
N LEU A 47 3.40 -8.63 7.46
CA LEU A 47 3.15 -7.57 6.49
C LEU A 47 4.38 -7.28 5.64
N GLU A 48 5.56 -7.30 6.25
CA GLU A 48 6.85 -7.08 5.60
C GLU A 48 7.09 -8.06 4.46
N VAL A 49 6.79 -9.34 4.70
CA VAL A 49 6.97 -10.41 3.69
C VAL A 49 5.95 -10.28 2.57
N ARG A 50 4.70 -9.98 2.92
CA ARG A 50 3.61 -9.84 1.94
C ARG A 50 3.83 -8.62 1.03
N LEU A 51 4.17 -7.46 1.60
CA LEU A 51 4.46 -6.25 0.84
C LEU A 51 5.70 -6.43 -0.03
N HIS A 52 6.77 -7.02 0.51
CA HIS A 52 7.98 -7.31 -0.25
C HIS A 52 7.69 -8.13 -1.50
N ARG A 53 6.95 -9.25 -1.36
CA ARG A 53 6.57 -10.10 -2.49
C ARG A 53 5.70 -9.35 -3.51
N ALA A 54 4.71 -8.60 -3.04
CA ALA A 54 3.84 -7.84 -3.94
C ALA A 54 4.62 -6.80 -4.75
N VAL A 55 5.58 -6.11 -4.12
CA VAL A 55 6.45 -5.14 -4.81
C VAL A 55 7.36 -5.86 -5.82
N GLU A 56 8.00 -6.97 -5.44
CA GLU A 56 8.79 -7.76 -6.39
C GLU A 56 7.97 -8.23 -7.60
N ASP A 57 6.75 -8.73 -7.35
CA ASP A 57 5.85 -9.22 -8.40
C ASP A 57 5.41 -8.09 -9.32
N GLU A 58 5.18 -6.88 -8.78
CA GLU A 58 4.88 -5.69 -9.57
C GLU A 58 6.04 -5.31 -10.48
N PHE A 59 7.27 -5.20 -9.96
CA PHE A 59 8.46 -4.92 -10.77
C PHE A 59 8.70 -5.98 -11.85
N ARG A 60 8.50 -7.27 -11.55
CA ARG A 60 8.61 -8.36 -12.54
C ARG A 60 7.53 -8.25 -13.62
N ARG A 61 6.30 -7.91 -13.24
CA ARG A 61 5.18 -7.76 -14.18
C ARG A 61 5.39 -6.60 -15.15
N GLN A 62 5.92 -5.49 -14.66
CA GLN A 62 6.20 -4.31 -15.48
C GLN A 62 7.43 -4.48 -16.38
N GLY A 63 8.41 -5.26 -15.93
CA GLY A 63 9.57 -5.67 -16.74
C GLY A 63 10.55 -4.55 -17.10
N THR A 64 10.43 -3.35 -16.49
CA THR A 64 11.31 -2.20 -16.80
C THR A 64 12.70 -2.39 -16.19
N LEU A 65 12.76 -2.95 -14.98
CA LEU A 65 13.98 -3.32 -14.27
C LEU A 65 13.94 -4.81 -13.95
N GLN A 66 15.06 -5.49 -14.10
CA GLN A 66 15.20 -6.88 -13.72
C GLN A 66 15.37 -6.97 -12.20
N VAL A 67 14.44 -7.66 -11.52
CA VAL A 67 14.53 -7.92 -10.08
C VAL A 67 15.58 -8.99 -9.82
N VAL A 68 16.59 -8.68 -8.99
CA VAL A 68 17.62 -9.61 -8.54
C VAL A 68 17.47 -9.86 -7.05
N ILE A 69 17.54 -11.13 -6.65
CA ILE A 69 17.39 -11.55 -5.24
C ILE A 69 18.74 -11.48 -4.54
N GLU A 70 19.79 -11.94 -5.21
CA GLU A 70 21.16 -11.99 -4.70
C GLU A 70 22.14 -11.40 -5.71
N GLY A 71 23.28 -10.91 -5.23
CA GLY A 71 24.34 -10.37 -6.07
C GLY A 71 24.26 -8.87 -6.25
N ASP A 72 24.90 -8.41 -7.33
CA ASP A 72 25.05 -6.99 -7.63
C ASP A 72 23.82 -6.47 -8.40
N ALA A 73 23.12 -5.51 -7.79
CA ALA A 73 22.06 -4.75 -8.44
C ALA A 73 22.53 -3.31 -8.66
N ASP A 74 22.05 -2.66 -9.71
CA ASP A 74 22.35 -1.24 -9.95
C ASP A 74 21.66 -0.36 -8.90
N LEU A 75 20.44 -0.74 -8.53
CA LEU A 75 19.57 -0.02 -7.63
C LEU A 75 19.15 -0.87 -6.43
N VAL A 76 18.95 -0.20 -5.29
CA VAL A 76 18.43 -0.82 -4.08
C VAL A 76 17.21 -0.02 -3.60
N LEU A 77 16.06 -0.70 -3.55
CA LEU A 77 14.84 -0.17 -2.96
C LEU A 77 14.70 -0.72 -1.54
N SER A 78 14.63 0.16 -0.57
CA SER A 78 14.37 -0.17 0.84
C SER A 78 13.15 0.59 1.35
N GLY A 79 12.51 0.07 2.39
CA GLY A 79 11.34 0.71 2.95
C GLY A 79 10.99 0.27 4.36
N THR A 80 10.09 1.01 4.98
CA THR A 80 9.59 0.74 6.33
C THR A 80 8.08 0.89 6.37
N ILE A 81 7.38 -0.15 6.81
CA ILE A 81 5.96 -0.09 7.15
C ILE A 81 5.84 0.59 8.51
N ARG A 82 5.41 1.85 8.50
CA ARG A 82 5.36 2.69 9.70
C ARG A 82 4.11 2.45 10.51
N ARG A 83 2.97 2.27 9.84
CA ARG A 83 1.68 2.13 10.49
C ARG A 83 0.74 1.28 9.64
N PHE A 84 -0.04 0.47 10.31
CA PHE A 84 -1.26 -0.13 9.79
C PHE A 84 -2.36 0.04 10.84
N THR A 85 -3.47 0.65 10.45
CA THR A 85 -4.64 0.87 11.30
C THR A 85 -5.92 0.55 10.56
N SER A 86 -6.93 0.16 11.32
CA SER A 86 -8.29 -0.01 10.83
C SER A 86 -9.20 0.86 11.69
N VAL A 87 -9.93 1.76 11.05
CA VAL A 87 -10.84 2.70 11.73
C VAL A 87 -12.27 2.54 11.23
N PRO A 88 -13.29 2.60 12.09
CA PRO A 88 -14.67 2.58 11.64
C PRO A 88 -15.01 3.87 10.90
N VAL A 89 -15.69 3.75 9.76
CA VAL A 89 -16.06 4.90 8.90
C VAL A 89 -17.56 5.01 8.67
N ALA A 90 -18.33 3.95 8.95
CA ALA A 90 -19.79 4.00 8.92
C ALA A 90 -20.39 3.19 10.07
N PHE A 91 -21.54 3.66 10.58
CA PHE A 91 -22.26 3.05 11.69
C PHE A 91 -23.72 2.76 11.29
N SER A 92 -24.29 1.73 11.88
CA SER A 92 -25.71 1.41 11.76
C SER A 92 -26.57 2.40 12.57
N ALA A 93 -27.89 2.30 12.46
CA ALA A 93 -28.83 3.06 13.30
C ALA A 93 -28.74 2.71 14.81
N THR A 94 -28.06 1.62 15.15
CA THR A 94 -27.81 1.14 16.52
C THR A 94 -26.38 1.40 16.99
N ASP A 95 -25.65 2.34 16.34
CA ASP A 95 -24.27 2.72 16.65
C ASP A 95 -23.24 1.54 16.52
N GLU A 96 -23.56 0.53 15.75
CA GLU A 96 -22.60 -0.54 15.44
C GLU A 96 -21.81 -0.18 14.19
N ALA A 97 -20.50 -0.37 14.20
CA ALA A 97 -19.65 -0.13 13.04
C ALA A 97 -19.97 -1.16 11.93
N VAL A 98 -20.40 -0.66 10.76
CA VAL A 98 -20.76 -1.49 9.59
C VAL A 98 -19.73 -1.42 8.47
N GLN A 99 -18.83 -0.43 8.52
CA GLN A 99 -17.74 -0.28 7.57
C GLN A 99 -16.48 0.22 8.27
N TYR A 100 -15.37 -0.35 7.88
CA TYR A 100 -14.04 0.04 8.33
C TYR A 100 -13.19 0.49 7.16
N GLN A 101 -12.24 1.38 7.42
CA GLN A 101 -11.17 1.74 6.51
C GLN A 101 -9.83 1.26 7.06
N GLY A 102 -9.16 0.42 6.29
CA GLY A 102 -7.76 0.05 6.51
C GLY A 102 -6.86 1.13 5.94
N ILE A 103 -5.86 1.57 6.72
CA ILE A 103 -4.88 2.58 6.29
C ILE A 103 -3.49 2.02 6.54
N MET A 104 -2.64 2.04 5.51
CA MET A 104 -1.24 1.62 5.60
C MET A 104 -0.32 2.77 5.19
N GLN A 105 0.73 2.99 6.00
CA GLN A 105 1.74 4.02 5.78
C GLN A 105 3.10 3.38 5.63
N VAL A 106 3.81 3.72 4.55
CA VAL A 106 5.13 3.21 4.22
C VAL A 106 6.07 4.37 3.93
N SER A 107 7.32 4.27 4.33
CA SER A 107 8.39 5.14 3.84
C SER A 107 9.30 4.35 2.92
N LEU A 108 9.80 5.01 1.87
CA LEU A 108 10.57 4.40 0.80
C LEU A 108 11.87 5.16 0.58
N ARG A 109 12.90 4.43 0.15
CA ARG A 109 14.18 4.99 -0.28
C ARG A 109 14.75 4.17 -1.43
N LEU A 110 15.09 4.84 -2.52
CA LEU A 110 15.81 4.27 -3.65
C LEU A 110 17.23 4.82 -3.65
N THR A 111 18.20 3.94 -3.68
CA THR A 111 19.62 4.30 -3.73
C THR A 111 20.32 3.62 -4.91
N GLU A 112 21.29 4.29 -5.49
CA GLU A 112 22.24 3.66 -6.39
C GLU A 112 23.24 2.85 -5.55
N ARG A 113 23.45 1.58 -5.90
CA ARG A 113 24.22 0.68 -5.04
C ARG A 113 25.71 1.03 -4.99
N GLU A 114 26.30 1.32 -6.15
CA GLU A 114 27.74 1.55 -6.26
C GLU A 114 28.19 2.80 -5.52
N SER A 115 27.48 3.90 -5.68
CA SER A 115 27.79 5.20 -5.08
C SER A 115 27.15 5.41 -3.70
N GLY A 116 26.09 4.66 -3.37
CA GLY A 116 25.23 4.91 -2.23
C GLY A 116 24.39 6.18 -2.37
N HIS A 117 24.35 6.78 -3.56
CA HIS A 117 23.63 8.01 -3.81
C HIS A 117 22.12 7.81 -3.66
N LEU A 118 21.46 8.68 -2.90
CA LEU A 118 20.03 8.69 -2.74
C LEU A 118 19.39 9.28 -4.00
N LEU A 119 18.63 8.47 -4.74
CA LEU A 119 17.93 8.87 -5.95
C LEU A 119 16.54 9.39 -5.64
N PHE A 120 15.85 8.73 -4.71
CA PHE A 120 14.48 9.05 -4.34
C PHE A 120 14.20 8.70 -2.87
N GLU A 121 13.42 9.53 -2.20
CA GLU A 121 12.89 9.25 -0.87
C GLU A 121 11.44 9.74 -0.77
N ASN A 122 10.54 8.85 -0.37
CA ASN A 122 9.21 9.24 0.10
C ASN A 122 9.07 8.84 1.57
N LYS A 123 8.88 9.84 2.43
CA LYS A 123 8.79 9.63 3.89
C LYS A 123 7.41 9.14 4.33
N LEU A 124 6.39 9.31 3.48
CA LEU A 124 5.02 8.96 3.81
C LEU A 124 4.20 8.68 2.54
N LEU A 125 4.30 7.46 2.04
CA LEU A 125 3.33 6.89 1.11
C LEU A 125 2.19 6.30 1.94
N GLN A 126 0.95 6.65 1.64
CA GLN A 126 -0.23 6.18 2.36
C GLN A 126 -1.30 5.73 1.39
N GLU A 127 -1.80 4.52 1.63
CA GLU A 127 -2.96 3.98 0.93
C GLU A 127 -4.05 3.58 1.92
N SER A 128 -5.29 3.58 1.43
CA SER A 128 -6.45 3.21 2.22
C SER A 128 -7.45 2.37 1.42
N GLN A 129 -8.06 1.39 2.09
CA GLN A 129 -9.06 0.49 1.52
C GLN A 129 -10.20 0.29 2.51
N ASP A 130 -11.42 0.44 2.00
CA ASP A 130 -12.63 0.23 2.79
C ASP A 130 -13.03 -1.25 2.77
N PHE A 131 -13.54 -1.74 3.90
CA PHE A 131 -14.10 -3.07 4.00
C PHE A 131 -15.31 -3.11 4.94
N GLY A 132 -16.29 -3.95 4.62
CA GLY A 132 -17.51 -4.10 5.41
C GLY A 132 -17.26 -4.84 6.72
N ALA A 133 -17.83 -4.37 7.82
CA ALA A 133 -17.98 -5.16 9.03
C ALA A 133 -19.06 -6.24 8.81
N VAL A 134 -18.95 -7.34 9.53
CA VAL A 134 -20.06 -8.28 9.68
C VAL A 134 -20.90 -7.80 10.86
N SER A 135 -22.18 -7.56 10.61
CA SER A 135 -23.12 -7.27 11.70
C SER A 135 -23.26 -8.51 12.60
N GLY A 136 -22.70 -8.42 13.78
CA GLY A 136 -22.67 -9.50 14.76
C GLY A 136 -21.47 -9.28 15.70
N VAL A 137 -21.65 -8.48 16.71
CA VAL A 137 -20.61 -8.28 17.73
C VAL A 137 -20.53 -9.54 18.58
N VAL A 138 -19.43 -10.27 18.50
CA VAL A 138 -19.08 -11.17 19.59
C VAL A 138 -18.82 -10.31 20.82
N ILE A 139 -19.79 -10.23 21.68
CA ILE A 139 -19.57 -9.67 23.00
C ILE A 139 -18.72 -10.70 23.76
N SER A 140 -17.41 -10.52 23.72
CA SER A 140 -16.45 -11.32 24.50
C SER A 140 -16.71 -11.28 26.03
N SER A 141 -17.69 -10.50 26.44
CA SER A 141 -18.21 -10.37 27.79
C SER A 141 -19.39 -11.29 28.11
N SER A 142 -19.82 -12.15 27.17
CA SER A 142 -20.89 -13.10 27.54
C SER A 142 -20.40 -14.04 28.64
N PRO A 143 -21.20 -14.28 29.70
CA PRO A 143 -20.79 -15.15 30.80
C PRO A 143 -20.46 -16.58 30.37
N HIS A 144 -20.93 -17.00 29.22
CA HIS A 144 -20.66 -18.32 28.63
C HIS A 144 -19.27 -18.41 28.03
N PHE A 145 -18.79 -17.36 27.36
CA PHE A 145 -17.43 -17.31 26.81
C PHE A 145 -16.37 -17.33 27.91
N GLN A 146 -16.63 -16.65 29.03
CA GLN A 146 -15.74 -16.62 30.20
C GLN A 146 -15.62 -17.97 30.93
N ARG A 147 -16.60 -18.88 30.77
CA ARG A 147 -16.59 -20.20 31.39
C ARG A 147 -16.00 -21.29 30.50
N GLY A 148 -15.56 -20.95 29.29
CA GLY A 148 -14.94 -21.92 28.35
C GLY A 148 -15.93 -22.95 27.79
N THR A 149 -17.25 -22.73 27.92
CA THR A 149 -18.28 -23.60 27.37
C THR A 149 -18.88 -22.91 26.14
N ILE A 150 -18.65 -23.45 24.94
CA ILE A 150 -19.26 -22.97 23.70
C ILE A 150 -20.64 -23.65 23.60
N ASP A 151 -21.71 -22.85 23.60
CA ASP A 151 -23.08 -23.33 23.33
C ASP A 151 -23.36 -23.26 21.81
N ALA A 152 -24.29 -24.10 21.32
CA ALA A 152 -24.76 -24.05 19.93
C ALA A 152 -25.36 -22.67 19.53
N ARG A 153 -25.76 -21.87 20.52
CA ARG A 153 -26.22 -20.50 20.33
C ARG A 153 -25.10 -19.49 20.02
N ASP A 154 -23.87 -19.82 20.37
CA ASP A 154 -22.67 -18.97 20.16
C ASP A 154 -22.05 -19.21 18.76
N LEU A 155 -22.49 -20.26 18.04
CA LEU A 155 -21.97 -20.60 16.70
C LEU A 155 -22.17 -19.52 15.64
N PRO A 156 -23.32 -18.80 15.56
CA PRO A 156 -23.49 -17.70 14.62
C PRO A 156 -22.50 -16.57 14.87
N ASP A 157 -22.20 -16.26 16.12
CA ASP A 157 -21.28 -15.20 16.51
C ASP A 157 -19.83 -15.55 16.17
N LEU A 158 -19.43 -16.81 16.38
CA LEU A 158 -18.12 -17.31 15.95
C LEU A 158 -17.96 -17.24 14.42
N THR A 159 -19.01 -17.57 13.67
CA THR A 159 -19.00 -17.46 12.21
C THR A 159 -18.83 -16.01 11.77
N ASN A 160 -19.50 -15.07 12.41
CA ASN A 160 -19.38 -13.64 12.13
C ASN A 160 -17.96 -13.12 12.38
N VAL A 161 -17.30 -13.53 13.46
CA VAL A 161 -15.89 -13.19 13.73
C VAL A 161 -14.99 -13.73 12.62
N GLN A 162 -15.17 -14.98 12.21
CA GLN A 162 -14.35 -15.59 11.15
C GLN A 162 -14.54 -14.86 9.80
N ILE A 163 -15.79 -14.49 9.45
CA ILE A 163 -16.07 -13.73 8.25
C ILE A 163 -15.46 -12.31 8.34
N GLY A 164 -15.55 -11.65 9.50
CA GLY A 164 -14.92 -10.35 9.74
C GLY A 164 -13.40 -10.37 9.56
N GLU A 165 -12.75 -11.38 10.13
CA GLU A 165 -11.30 -11.59 9.97
C GLU A 165 -10.92 -11.96 8.53
N ALA A 166 -11.75 -12.69 7.80
CA ALA A 166 -11.52 -12.99 6.39
C ALA A 166 -11.58 -11.71 5.54
N ARG A 167 -12.61 -10.88 5.72
CA ARG A 167 -12.73 -9.57 5.04
C ARG A 167 -11.59 -8.61 5.36
N ARG A 168 -11.17 -8.57 6.62
CA ARG A 168 -10.02 -7.76 7.02
C ARG A 168 -8.74 -8.21 6.32
N ARG A 169 -8.51 -9.52 6.19
CA ARG A 169 -7.35 -10.07 5.46
C ARG A 169 -7.42 -9.80 3.96
N GLU A 170 -8.60 -9.88 3.37
CA GLU A 170 -8.86 -9.52 1.97
C GLU A 170 -8.52 -8.06 1.72
N ALA A 171 -9.12 -7.12 2.47
CA ALA A 171 -8.83 -5.70 2.38
C ALA A 171 -7.35 -5.37 2.62
N GLN A 172 -6.67 -6.09 3.51
CA GLN A 172 -5.24 -5.99 3.71
C GLN A 172 -4.45 -6.46 2.48
N GLY A 173 -4.95 -7.48 1.76
CA GLY A 173 -4.41 -7.93 0.48
C GLY A 173 -4.51 -6.84 -0.57
N ASP A 174 -5.70 -6.27 -0.76
CA ASP A 174 -5.96 -5.20 -1.72
C ASP A 174 -5.09 -3.96 -1.46
N LEU A 175 -4.95 -3.57 -0.18
CA LEU A 175 -4.06 -2.48 0.22
C LEU A 175 -2.59 -2.74 -0.15
N ILE A 176 -2.13 -3.96 0.03
CA ILE A 176 -0.76 -4.35 -0.31
C ILE A 176 -0.54 -4.27 -1.82
N GLU A 177 -1.51 -4.69 -2.63
CA GLU A 177 -1.43 -4.60 -4.09
C GLU A 177 -1.45 -3.15 -4.59
N LEU A 178 -2.31 -2.30 -4.02
CA LEU A 178 -2.33 -0.86 -4.31
C LEU A 178 -0.99 -0.22 -3.97
N LEU A 179 -0.48 -0.46 -2.76
CA LEU A 179 0.82 0.05 -2.34
C LEU A 179 1.97 -0.45 -3.23
N ALA A 180 1.96 -1.71 -3.65
CA ALA A 180 3.00 -2.26 -4.51
C ALA A 180 3.04 -1.53 -5.86
N ARG A 181 1.86 -1.24 -6.44
CA ARG A 181 1.74 -0.45 -7.67
C ARG A 181 2.25 0.97 -7.48
N ASP A 182 1.85 1.64 -6.41
CA ASP A 182 2.27 3.01 -6.12
C ASP A 182 3.78 3.10 -5.84
N ILE A 183 4.33 2.13 -5.11
CA ILE A 183 5.77 2.01 -4.89
C ILE A 183 6.51 1.90 -6.22
N TYR A 184 6.02 1.07 -7.14
CA TYR A 184 6.59 0.95 -8.47
C TYR A 184 6.55 2.29 -9.22
N LEU A 185 5.37 2.92 -9.31
CA LEU A 185 5.19 4.19 -10.03
C LEU A 185 6.09 5.29 -9.47
N GLN A 186 6.10 5.48 -8.16
CA GLN A 186 6.92 6.49 -7.53
C GLN A 186 8.42 6.22 -7.68
N THR A 187 8.83 4.95 -7.64
CA THR A 187 10.22 4.57 -7.86
C THR A 187 10.67 4.89 -9.28
N MET A 188 9.81 4.70 -10.27
CA MET A 188 10.15 4.91 -11.69
C MET A 188 10.01 6.38 -12.12
N GLU A 189 9.02 7.10 -11.60
CA GLU A 189 8.64 8.43 -12.06
C GLU A 189 9.03 9.57 -11.09
N GLY A 190 9.30 9.28 -9.82
CA GLY A 190 9.86 10.22 -8.86
C GLY A 190 8.89 11.28 -8.32
N PHE A 191 7.60 10.94 -8.16
CA PHE A 191 6.62 11.87 -7.56
C PHE A 191 6.49 11.69 -6.07
#